data_71bb262c9b5dfddb613f5ccd5839574d
#
_entry.id   71bb262c9b5dfddb613f5ccd5839574d
#
_cell.length_a   1.000
_cell.length_b   1.000
_cell.length_c   1.000
_cell.angle_alpha   90.00
_cell.angle_beta   90.00
_cell.angle_gamma   90.00
#
_symmetry.space_group_name_H-M   'P 1'
#
loop_
_entity.id
_entity.type
_entity.pdbx_description
1 polymer ?
#
loop_
_entity_poly.entity_id
_entity_poly.type
_entity_poly.pdbx_seq_one_letter_code
_entity_poly.pdbx_strand_id
1 'polypeptide(L)'
;MAAKSRSRAKPKARSRARGKVRAGAGARAARPAPKERGLLARLKEGPVICAEGYVFELERRGYLQAGAFVPEVLIEHPEVVEQLHLDFVRAGSDVTQALTYYVHREKLRVIGREKDLVPMNRAALRIAKSVARKTGTLFAGDLCNTNI
;
A
#
# COMPACT_ATOMS: atom_id res chain seq x y z
N MET A 1 -67.18 -23.91 -6.92
CA MET A 1 -65.84 -24.30 -7.37
C MET A 1 -64.79 -23.78 -6.36
N ALA A 2 -64.26 -24.60 -5.54
CA ALA A 2 -63.38 -24.23 -4.43
C ALA A 2 -61.91 -24.39 -4.85
N ALA A 3 -61.14 -23.29 -4.82
CA ALA A 3 -59.70 -23.30 -5.10
C ALA A 3 -58.88 -23.68 -3.84
N LYS A 4 -58.16 -24.80 -3.91
CA LYS A 4 -57.31 -25.30 -2.85
C LYS A 4 -56.03 -24.47 -2.77
N SER A 5 -55.83 -23.79 -1.63
CA SER A 5 -54.60 -23.14 -1.23
C SER A 5 -53.51 -24.21 -0.96
N ARG A 6 -52.38 -24.18 -1.70
CA ARG A 6 -51.19 -24.98 -1.42
C ARG A 6 -50.22 -24.19 -0.53
N SER A 7 -50.15 -24.64 0.72
CA SER A 7 -49.16 -24.22 1.70
C SER A 7 -47.74 -24.55 1.20
N ARG A 8 -46.88 -23.52 1.04
CA ARG A 8 -45.44 -23.64 0.71
C ARG A 8 -44.66 -23.81 2.00
N ALA A 9 -44.09 -24.97 2.22
CA ALA A 9 -43.17 -25.25 3.31
C ALA A 9 -41.87 -24.45 3.16
N LYS A 10 -41.44 -23.78 4.23
CA LYS A 10 -40.16 -23.10 4.33
C LYS A 10 -39.01 -24.10 4.45
N PRO A 11 -37.88 -23.92 3.71
CA PRO A 11 -36.72 -24.78 3.89
C PRO A 11 -36.00 -24.48 5.22
N LYS A 12 -35.71 -25.52 5.99
CA LYS A 12 -34.88 -25.44 7.21
C LYS A 12 -33.45 -25.01 6.86
N ALA A 13 -33.00 -23.93 7.48
CA ALA A 13 -31.61 -23.47 7.41
C ALA A 13 -30.69 -24.52 8.06
N ARG A 14 -29.81 -25.13 7.27
CA ARG A 14 -28.70 -25.94 7.75
C ARG A 14 -27.63 -25.02 8.34
N SER A 15 -27.41 -25.10 9.65
CA SER A 15 -26.29 -24.45 10.32
C SER A 15 -24.98 -25.06 9.82
N ARG A 16 -24.23 -24.29 9.03
CA ARG A 16 -22.85 -24.63 8.69
C ARG A 16 -21.96 -24.35 9.90
N ALA A 17 -21.40 -25.41 10.47
CA ALA A 17 -20.33 -25.30 11.46
C ALA A 17 -19.19 -24.42 10.92
N ARG A 18 -18.97 -23.27 11.55
CA ARG A 18 -17.83 -22.43 11.30
C ARG A 18 -16.59 -23.14 11.84
N GLY A 19 -15.83 -23.77 10.96
CA GLY A 19 -14.49 -24.23 11.27
C GLY A 19 -13.66 -23.01 11.72
N LYS A 20 -13.17 -23.05 12.96
CA LYS A 20 -12.18 -22.10 13.47
C LYS A 20 -10.89 -22.28 12.65
N VAL A 21 -10.69 -21.42 11.65
CA VAL A 21 -9.37 -21.25 11.04
C VAL A 21 -8.49 -20.65 12.14
N ARG A 22 -7.59 -21.45 12.69
CA ARG A 22 -6.51 -20.95 13.55
C ARG A 22 -5.61 -20.08 12.68
N ALA A 23 -5.74 -18.78 12.80
CA ALA A 23 -4.77 -17.80 12.32
C ALA A 23 -3.51 -17.96 13.18
N GLY A 24 -2.62 -18.85 12.76
CA GLY A 24 -1.27 -18.95 13.25
C GLY A 24 -0.39 -17.88 12.59
N ALA A 25 -0.78 -16.62 12.66
CA ALA A 25 0.13 -15.51 12.44
C ALA A 25 0.91 -15.34 13.74
N GLY A 26 2.07 -16.01 13.84
CA GLY A 26 3.04 -15.68 14.85
C GLY A 26 3.33 -14.18 14.72
N ALA A 27 2.82 -13.40 15.66
CA ALA A 27 3.18 -12.00 15.79
C ALA A 27 4.70 -11.96 15.95
N ARG A 28 5.41 -11.61 14.87
CA ARG A 28 6.84 -11.33 14.93
C ARG A 28 6.97 -10.19 15.94
N ALA A 29 7.53 -10.51 17.12
CA ALA A 29 7.76 -9.54 18.17
C ALA A 29 8.35 -8.27 17.55
N ALA A 30 7.81 -7.10 17.88
CA ALA A 30 8.29 -5.83 17.39
C ALA A 30 9.81 -5.77 17.61
N ARG A 31 10.57 -5.81 16.53
CA ARG A 31 12.03 -5.64 16.62
C ARG A 31 12.28 -4.28 17.26
N PRO A 32 13.12 -4.20 18.29
CA PRO A 32 13.50 -2.89 18.84
C PRO A 32 14.04 -2.04 17.69
N ALA A 33 13.63 -0.77 17.64
CA ALA A 33 14.03 0.18 16.61
C ALA A 33 15.56 0.11 16.42
N PRO A 34 16.06 -0.30 15.25
CA PRO A 34 17.49 -0.42 15.06
C PRO A 34 18.07 0.99 15.09
N LYS A 35 19.03 1.25 15.97
CA LYS A 35 19.92 2.39 15.84
C LYS A 35 20.40 2.38 14.38
N GLU A 36 20.15 3.45 13.65
CA GLU A 36 20.50 3.82 12.27
C GLU A 36 21.46 2.87 11.51
N ARG A 37 21.07 1.61 11.35
CA ARG A 37 21.84 0.68 10.53
C ARG A 37 21.42 0.84 9.08
N GLY A 38 22.34 1.27 8.24
CA GLY A 38 22.14 1.36 6.79
C GLY A 38 21.84 0.00 6.15
N LEU A 39 21.47 0.05 4.88
CA LEU A 39 21.10 -1.13 4.09
C LEU A 39 22.13 -2.27 4.16
N LEU A 40 23.40 -1.96 3.95
CA LEU A 40 24.47 -2.98 3.95
C LEU A 40 24.62 -3.70 5.30
N ALA A 41 24.41 -2.99 6.40
CA ALA A 41 24.47 -3.61 7.72
C ALA A 41 23.29 -4.56 7.96
N ARG A 42 22.09 -4.21 7.46
CA ARG A 42 20.90 -5.07 7.55
C ARG A 42 21.04 -6.32 6.68
N LEU A 43 21.58 -6.18 5.46
CA LEU A 43 21.80 -7.31 4.54
C LEU A 43 22.77 -8.35 5.07
N LYS A 44 23.71 -7.97 5.95
CA LYS A 44 24.59 -8.93 6.65
C LYS A 44 23.86 -9.80 7.69
N GLU A 45 22.71 -9.34 8.17
CA GLU A 45 21.89 -10.04 9.17
C GLU A 45 20.77 -10.89 8.53
N GLY A 46 20.46 -10.66 7.26
CA GLY A 46 19.42 -11.38 6.54
C GLY A 46 18.78 -10.58 5.39
N PRO A 47 17.72 -11.10 4.78
CA PRO A 47 17.01 -10.42 3.72
C PRO A 47 16.40 -9.13 4.22
N VAL A 48 16.42 -8.10 3.37
CA VAL A 48 15.78 -6.80 3.58
C VAL A 48 14.58 -6.71 2.65
N ILE A 49 13.38 -6.59 3.21
CA ILE A 49 12.13 -6.56 2.46
C ILE A 49 11.79 -5.12 2.12
N CYS A 50 11.68 -4.84 0.82
CA CYS A 50 11.14 -3.59 0.30
C CYS A 50 9.70 -3.80 -0.12
N ALA A 51 8.79 -2.94 0.34
CA ALA A 51 7.41 -2.97 -0.10
C ALA A 51 7.31 -2.44 -1.54
N GLU A 52 6.51 -3.13 -2.34
CA GLU A 52 6.18 -2.74 -3.70
C GLU A 52 4.65 -2.85 -3.92
N GLY A 53 4.17 -2.42 -5.07
CA GLY A 53 2.75 -2.54 -5.42
C GLY A 53 1.87 -1.44 -4.83
N TYR A 54 2.44 -0.31 -4.39
CA TYR A 54 1.68 0.83 -3.87
C TYR A 54 0.57 1.30 -4.82
N VAL A 55 0.86 1.32 -6.13
CA VAL A 55 -0.08 1.75 -7.18
C VAL A 55 -1.31 0.85 -7.21
N PHE A 56 -1.12 -0.47 -7.17
CA PHE A 56 -2.21 -1.45 -7.18
C PHE A 56 -3.06 -1.37 -5.91
N GLU A 57 -2.45 -1.13 -4.75
CA GLU A 57 -3.18 -0.95 -3.51
C GLU A 57 -4.00 0.35 -3.51
N LEU A 58 -3.48 1.43 -4.07
CA LEU A 58 -4.20 2.69 -4.21
C LEU A 58 -5.34 2.59 -5.22
N GLU A 59 -5.13 1.88 -6.34
CA GLU A 59 -6.17 1.57 -7.32
C GLU A 59 -7.29 0.74 -6.68
N ARG A 60 -6.94 -0.34 -5.97
CA ARG A 60 -7.89 -1.20 -5.28
C ARG A 60 -8.70 -0.46 -4.23
N ARG A 61 -8.14 0.57 -3.59
CA ARG A 61 -8.80 1.44 -2.61
C ARG A 61 -9.59 2.58 -3.25
N GLY A 62 -9.55 2.72 -4.59
CA GLY A 62 -10.28 3.75 -5.33
C GLY A 62 -9.62 5.13 -5.36
N TYR A 63 -8.34 5.24 -4.99
CA TYR A 63 -7.58 6.50 -4.98
C TYR A 63 -6.68 6.69 -6.20
N LEU A 64 -6.70 5.76 -7.14
CA LEU A 64 -5.92 5.83 -8.36
C LEU A 64 -6.73 5.24 -9.51
N GLN A 65 -6.69 5.89 -10.67
CA GLN A 65 -7.30 5.35 -11.88
C GLN A 65 -6.27 4.53 -12.67
N ALA A 66 -6.70 3.39 -13.20
CA ALA A 66 -5.94 2.62 -14.15
C ALA A 66 -5.59 3.47 -15.40
N GLY A 67 -4.44 3.23 -15.99
CA GLY A 67 -3.96 3.92 -17.18
C GLY A 67 -2.68 4.71 -16.94
N ALA A 68 -2.76 6.00 -16.72
CA ALA A 68 -1.56 6.85 -16.52
C ALA A 68 -0.80 6.52 -15.23
N PHE A 69 -1.49 5.99 -14.21
CA PHE A 69 -0.95 5.63 -12.90
C PHE A 69 -0.22 6.78 -12.18
N VAL A 70 -0.56 8.02 -12.52
CA VAL A 70 -0.01 9.19 -11.83
C VAL A 70 -0.62 9.27 -10.44
N PRO A 71 0.18 9.33 -9.38
CA PRO A 71 -0.33 9.29 -8.01
C PRO A 71 -0.77 10.67 -7.52
N GLU A 72 -1.85 11.20 -8.06
CA GLU A 72 -2.46 12.49 -7.65
C GLU A 72 -2.83 12.48 -6.17
N VAL A 73 -3.13 11.32 -5.63
CA VAL A 73 -3.36 11.04 -4.20
C VAL A 73 -2.28 11.60 -3.28
N LEU A 74 -1.04 11.75 -3.77
CA LEU A 74 0.06 12.38 -3.01
C LEU A 74 -0.22 13.82 -2.59
N ILE A 75 -1.05 14.52 -3.38
CA ILE A 75 -1.45 15.90 -3.12
C ILE A 75 -2.88 15.95 -2.58
N GLU A 76 -3.76 15.15 -3.13
CA GLU A 76 -5.20 15.18 -2.84
C GLU A 76 -5.55 14.45 -1.53
N HIS A 77 -4.86 13.33 -1.23
CA HIS A 77 -5.09 12.50 -0.06
C HIS A 77 -3.78 11.97 0.54
N PRO A 78 -2.87 12.85 0.99
CA PRO A 78 -1.56 12.44 1.52
C PRO A 78 -1.65 11.50 2.73
N GLU A 79 -2.72 11.59 3.52
CA GLU A 79 -2.99 10.72 4.67
C GLU A 79 -3.20 9.26 4.26
N VAL A 80 -3.80 9.03 3.08
CA VAL A 80 -4.01 7.68 2.54
C VAL A 80 -2.67 7.04 2.19
N VAL A 81 -1.75 7.82 1.62
CA VAL A 81 -0.40 7.34 1.27
C VAL A 81 0.41 7.07 2.54
N GLU A 82 0.32 7.93 3.55
CA GLU A 82 0.96 7.69 4.85
C GLU A 82 0.44 6.39 5.48
N GLN A 83 -0.88 6.19 5.49
CA GLN A 83 -1.49 4.98 6.03
C GLN A 83 -1.06 3.73 5.26
N LEU A 84 -0.98 3.80 3.93
CA LEU A 84 -0.51 2.70 3.10
C LEU A 84 0.93 2.30 3.44
N HIS A 85 1.83 3.26 3.60
CA HIS A 85 3.19 2.98 4.06
C HIS A 85 3.21 2.28 5.42
N LEU A 86 2.39 2.74 6.37
CA LEU A 86 2.27 2.12 7.70
C LEU A 86 1.75 0.68 7.61
N ASP A 87 0.81 0.40 6.71
CA ASP A 87 0.27 -0.94 6.50
C ASP A 87 1.36 -1.89 5.98
N PHE A 88 2.18 -1.46 5.03
CA PHE A 88 3.32 -2.24 4.55
C PHE A 88 4.39 -2.47 5.63
N VAL A 89 4.67 -1.46 6.45
CA VAL A 89 5.58 -1.64 7.60
C VAL A 89 5.03 -2.65 8.60
N ARG A 90 3.73 -2.62 8.90
CA ARG A 90 3.06 -3.62 9.76
C ARG A 90 3.10 -5.01 9.15
N ALA A 91 3.04 -5.11 7.83
CA ALA A 91 3.19 -6.37 7.09
C ALA A 91 4.64 -6.91 7.10
N GLY A 92 5.62 -6.11 7.54
CA GLY A 92 7.01 -6.54 7.71
C GLY A 92 8.00 -5.93 6.73
N SER A 93 7.65 -4.85 6.03
CA SER A 93 8.61 -4.12 5.18
C SER A 93 9.72 -3.49 6.01
N ASP A 94 10.96 -3.68 5.59
CA ASP A 94 12.16 -3.08 6.18
C ASP A 94 12.50 -1.72 5.54
N VAL A 95 11.93 -1.44 4.36
CA VAL A 95 12.17 -0.23 3.58
C VAL A 95 10.85 0.47 3.28
N THR A 96 10.77 1.76 3.56
CA THR A 96 9.68 2.63 3.11
C THR A 96 10.15 3.36 1.86
N GLN A 97 9.57 3.00 0.72
CA GLN A 97 9.92 3.57 -0.58
C GLN A 97 8.96 4.69 -0.96
N ALA A 98 9.49 5.83 -1.37
CA ALA A 98 8.66 6.95 -1.81
C ALA A 98 7.95 6.64 -3.12
N LEU A 99 6.68 7.01 -3.22
CA LEU A 99 5.84 6.79 -4.40
C LEU A 99 6.18 7.81 -5.52
N THR A 100 7.42 7.75 -6.04
CA THR A 100 7.92 8.69 -7.05
C THR A 100 8.07 8.09 -8.45
N TYR A 101 7.95 6.77 -8.60
CA TYR A 101 8.19 6.06 -9.86
C TYR A 101 7.44 6.66 -11.05
N TYR A 102 6.15 6.92 -10.91
CA TYR A 102 5.33 7.51 -11.98
C TYR A 102 5.27 9.04 -11.94
N VAL A 103 5.97 9.69 -11.03
CA VAL A 103 5.99 11.16 -10.91
C VAL A 103 7.16 11.73 -11.73
N HIS A 104 7.11 11.55 -13.03
CA HIS A 104 8.08 12.13 -13.95
C HIS A 104 7.38 12.91 -15.07
N ARG A 105 8.14 13.79 -15.74
CA ARG A 105 7.61 14.78 -16.68
C ARG A 105 6.68 14.16 -17.73
N GLU A 106 7.10 13.07 -18.37
CA GLU A 106 6.34 12.47 -19.47
C GLU A 106 5.01 11.86 -19.01
N LYS A 107 4.99 11.22 -17.83
CA LYS A 107 3.73 10.73 -17.27
C LYS A 107 2.77 11.86 -16.91
N LEU A 108 3.28 12.92 -16.30
CA LEU A 108 2.48 14.09 -15.95
C LEU A 108 1.96 14.82 -17.21
N ARG A 109 2.73 14.84 -18.30
CA ARG A 109 2.34 15.42 -19.58
C ARG A 109 1.10 14.73 -20.17
N VAL A 110 1.00 13.41 -20.03
CA VAL A 110 -0.16 12.64 -20.54
C VAL A 110 -1.48 13.13 -19.94
N ILE A 111 -1.44 13.62 -18.71
CA ILE A 111 -2.64 14.11 -17.98
C ILE A 111 -2.64 15.63 -17.80
N GLY A 112 -1.71 16.36 -18.46
CA GLY A 112 -1.65 17.82 -18.40
C GLY A 112 -1.26 18.41 -17.03
N ARG A 113 -0.49 17.65 -16.23
CA ARG A 113 -0.11 18.05 -14.85
C ARG A 113 1.40 18.24 -14.64
N GLU A 114 2.16 18.64 -15.66
CA GLU A 114 3.62 18.83 -15.57
C GLU A 114 4.04 19.81 -14.47
N LYS A 115 3.19 20.80 -14.16
CA LYS A 115 3.40 21.76 -13.07
C LYS A 115 3.48 21.08 -11.68
N ASP A 116 2.89 19.91 -11.56
CA ASP A 116 2.85 19.15 -10.30
C ASP A 116 4.08 18.24 -10.10
N LEU A 117 5.04 18.24 -11.04
CA LEU A 117 6.25 17.44 -10.95
C LEU A 117 7.00 17.62 -9.63
N VAL A 118 7.29 18.86 -9.28
CA VAL A 118 8.03 19.17 -8.04
C VAL A 118 7.16 18.98 -6.79
N PRO A 119 5.93 19.52 -6.73
CA PRO A 119 5.04 19.30 -5.58
C PRO A 119 4.80 17.84 -5.25
N MET A 120 4.48 17.00 -6.25
CA MET A 120 4.21 15.57 -6.03
C MET A 120 5.45 14.82 -5.53
N ASN A 121 6.62 15.01 -6.17
CA ASN A 121 7.85 14.38 -5.71
C ASN A 121 8.20 14.79 -4.27
N ARG A 122 8.06 16.07 -3.94
CA ARG A 122 8.31 16.56 -2.57
C ARG A 122 7.31 15.96 -1.57
N ALA A 123 6.04 15.81 -1.94
CA ALA A 123 5.04 15.19 -1.09
C ALA A 123 5.38 13.71 -0.83
N ALA A 124 5.64 12.94 -1.89
CA ALA A 124 6.02 11.53 -1.78
C ALA A 124 7.24 11.31 -0.87
N LEU A 125 8.31 12.06 -1.11
CA LEU A 125 9.55 11.97 -0.32
C LEU A 125 9.32 12.36 1.14
N ARG A 126 8.51 13.39 1.41
CA ARG A 126 8.21 13.86 2.76
C ARG A 126 7.41 12.81 3.54
N ILE A 127 6.36 12.24 2.92
CA ILE A 127 5.51 11.23 3.53
C ILE A 127 6.34 9.99 3.86
N ALA A 128 7.04 9.42 2.88
CA ALA A 128 7.86 8.23 3.09
C ALA A 128 8.96 8.43 4.14
N LYS A 129 9.65 9.58 4.12
CA LYS A 129 10.66 9.94 5.12
C LYS A 129 10.07 10.07 6.52
N SER A 130 8.85 10.64 6.65
CA SER A 130 8.14 10.74 7.92
C SER A 130 7.85 9.37 8.50
N VAL A 131 7.28 8.47 7.68
CA VAL A 131 6.98 7.10 8.10
C VAL A 131 8.25 6.34 8.47
N ALA A 132 9.30 6.41 7.65
CA ALA A 132 10.56 5.75 7.93
C ALA A 132 11.16 6.18 9.28
N ARG A 133 11.12 7.48 9.60
CA ARG A 133 11.56 8.00 10.90
C ARG A 133 10.72 7.48 12.07
N LYS A 134 9.39 7.42 11.92
CA LYS A 134 8.46 6.93 12.95
C LYS A 134 8.61 5.44 13.22
N THR A 135 8.98 4.66 12.21
CA THR A 135 8.96 3.20 12.25
C THR A 135 10.35 2.56 12.33
N GLY A 136 11.41 3.35 12.11
CA GLY A 136 12.78 2.84 12.05
C GLY A 136 13.09 2.03 10.79
N THR A 137 12.24 2.10 9.75
CA THR A 137 12.53 1.52 8.44
C THR A 137 13.56 2.34 7.69
N LEU A 138 14.20 1.73 6.68
CA LEU A 138 15.02 2.48 5.74
C LEU A 138 14.12 3.35 4.86
N PHE A 139 14.63 4.51 4.49
CA PHE A 139 13.98 5.39 3.53
C PHE A 139 14.65 5.25 2.16
N ALA A 140 13.85 5.02 1.12
CA ALA A 140 14.29 4.97 -0.26
C ALA A 140 13.49 5.94 -1.13
N GLY A 141 14.18 6.59 -2.08
CA GLY A 141 13.56 7.23 -3.23
C GLY A 141 13.42 6.22 -4.37
N ASP A 142 12.48 6.44 -5.26
CA ASP A 142 12.26 5.62 -6.43
C ASP A 142 12.54 6.43 -7.71
N LEU A 143 13.26 5.82 -8.64
CA LEU A 143 13.59 6.41 -9.92
C LEU A 143 12.98 5.57 -11.04
N CYS A 144 12.16 6.21 -11.86
CA CYS A 144 11.59 5.55 -13.02
C CYS A 144 12.68 5.25 -14.07
N ASN A 145 12.66 4.04 -14.61
CA ASN A 145 13.35 3.75 -15.86
C ASN A 145 12.57 4.44 -17.00
N THR A 146 13.24 5.25 -17.76
CA THR A 146 12.65 5.91 -18.93
C THR A 146 13.30 5.39 -20.19
N ASN A 147 12.52 5.33 -21.28
CA ASN A 147 13.03 4.97 -22.61
C ASN A 147 13.43 6.22 -23.42
N ILE A 148 13.79 7.30 -22.74
CA ILE A 148 14.13 8.59 -23.31
C ILE A 148 15.64 8.79 -23.18
#